data_a82cd8e908ab9920b160a809d6fe04ea
#
_entry.id   a82cd8e908ab9920b160a809d6fe04ea
#
_cell.length_a   1.000
_cell.length_b   1.000
_cell.length_c   1.000
_cell.angle_alpha   90.00
_cell.angle_beta   90.00
_cell.angle_gamma   90.00
#
_symmetry.space_group_name_H-M   'P 1'
#
loop_
_entity.id
_entity.type
_entity.pdbx_description
1 polymer ?
#
loop_
_entity_poly.entity_id
_entity_poly.type
_entity_poly.pdbx_seq_one_letter_code
_entity_poly.pdbx_strand_id
1 'polypeptide(L)'
;MEHKGDKGCDYKSHPPLDHSKSLNDFESMGIPVFAPYISEKPMKIGNGDFRVQAFDLTTIDGSWTHTDANGEPCPIYGFLITHKEIGRMLYITDCELIKWKFKDINHILLGVNYDKDLIDRDNIGKANHVFRGHLSIDTACDFVKANYSDSLQNVIMCHLSSENSDRDSFIEKMKKVACGANVDVAERNKEWVLKKGDECPF
;
A
#
# COMPACT_ATOMS: atom_id res chain seq x y z
N MET A 1 -4.03 -37.62 31.70
CA MET A 1 -4.59 -36.69 30.68
C MET A 1 -3.79 -35.40 30.79
N GLU A 2 -2.74 -35.27 30.01
CA GLU A 2 -1.87 -34.11 30.00
C GLU A 2 -2.48 -33.04 29.06
N HIS A 3 -2.81 -31.89 29.62
CA HIS A 3 -3.17 -30.70 28.88
C HIS A 3 -1.91 -30.25 28.11
N LYS A 4 -1.87 -30.48 26.81
CA LYS A 4 -0.94 -29.81 25.91
C LYS A 4 -1.24 -28.32 25.99
N GLY A 5 -0.30 -27.59 26.59
CA GLY A 5 -0.34 -26.14 26.63
C GLY A 5 -0.39 -25.57 25.24
N ASP A 6 -1.32 -24.69 25.08
CA ASP A 6 -1.48 -23.78 23.96
C ASP A 6 -0.17 -22.99 23.85
N LYS A 7 0.64 -23.31 22.84
CA LYS A 7 1.79 -22.48 22.51
C LYS A 7 1.22 -21.21 21.92
N GLY A 8 1.06 -20.20 22.76
CA GLY A 8 0.78 -18.85 22.34
C GLY A 8 1.75 -18.50 21.21
N CYS A 9 1.22 -18.26 20.04
CA CYS A 9 1.97 -17.79 18.89
C CYS A 9 2.56 -16.45 19.31
N ASP A 10 3.86 -16.42 19.53
CA ASP A 10 4.60 -15.21 19.87
C ASP A 10 4.64 -14.35 18.60
N TYR A 11 3.60 -13.53 18.38
CA TYR A 11 3.43 -12.64 17.24
C TYR A 11 4.40 -11.44 17.30
N LYS A 12 5.65 -11.69 17.59
CA LYS A 12 6.74 -10.79 17.27
C LYS A 12 7.24 -11.06 15.84
N SER A 13 6.32 -11.13 14.89
CA SER A 13 6.69 -11.08 13.48
C SER A 13 7.28 -9.71 13.23
N HIS A 14 8.56 -9.65 12.99
CA HIS A 14 9.24 -8.44 12.63
C HIS A 14 8.76 -8.08 11.21
N PRO A 15 8.31 -6.85 10.97
CA PRO A 15 7.97 -6.40 9.62
C PRO A 15 9.19 -6.52 8.70
N PRO A 16 9.02 -6.53 7.37
CA PRO A 16 10.13 -6.58 6.42
C PRO A 16 11.21 -5.57 6.80
N LEU A 17 12.47 -5.98 6.84
CA LEU A 17 13.58 -5.16 7.35
C LEU A 17 13.73 -3.82 6.64
N ASP A 18 13.41 -3.76 5.36
CA ASP A 18 13.45 -2.56 4.54
C ASP A 18 12.37 -1.54 4.90
N HIS A 19 11.22 -1.98 5.44
CA HIS A 19 10.11 -1.14 5.88
C HIS A 19 10.09 -0.83 7.38
N SER A 20 10.87 -1.55 8.18
CA SER A 20 10.86 -1.45 9.65
C SER A 20 12.18 -1.04 10.27
N LYS A 21 13.20 -0.82 9.47
CA LYS A 21 14.58 -0.57 9.92
C LYS A 21 14.70 0.57 10.95
N SER A 22 13.86 1.59 10.84
CA SER A 22 13.91 2.77 11.72
C SER A 22 12.87 2.75 12.86
N LEU A 23 12.14 1.66 13.08
CA LEU A 23 11.11 1.61 14.14
C LEU A 23 11.69 1.90 15.52
N ASN A 24 12.83 1.27 15.85
CA ASN A 24 13.50 1.48 17.13
C ASN A 24 13.99 2.94 17.30
N ASP A 25 14.38 3.59 16.21
CA ASP A 25 14.80 5.00 16.25
C ASP A 25 13.59 5.90 16.60
N PHE A 26 12.43 5.67 15.98
CA PHE A 26 11.22 6.42 16.31
C PHE A 26 10.78 6.20 17.76
N GLU A 27 10.79 4.96 18.25
CA GLU A 27 10.45 4.66 19.65
C GLU A 27 11.41 5.35 20.62
N SER A 28 12.72 5.34 20.33
CA SER A 28 13.74 6.02 21.15
C SER A 28 13.55 7.54 21.20
N MET A 29 12.96 8.12 20.15
CA MET A 29 12.59 9.54 20.08
C MET A 29 11.25 9.84 20.79
N GLY A 30 10.59 8.85 21.39
CA GLY A 30 9.28 8.98 22.02
C GLY A 30 8.13 9.11 21.01
N ILE A 31 8.34 8.77 19.76
CA ILE A 31 7.31 8.76 18.73
C ILE A 31 6.57 7.41 18.80
N PRO A 32 5.25 7.39 19.02
CA PRO A 32 4.49 6.15 19.09
C PRO A 32 4.56 5.39 17.75
N VAL A 33 4.97 4.14 17.81
CA VAL A 33 4.95 3.23 16.67
C VAL A 33 3.71 2.35 16.74
N PHE A 34 3.04 2.20 15.61
CA PHE A 34 1.81 1.43 15.51
C PHE A 34 2.00 0.25 14.55
N ALA A 35 1.83 -0.95 15.09
CA ALA A 35 1.93 -2.19 14.32
C ALA A 35 0.52 -2.81 14.17
N PRO A 36 -0.03 -2.91 12.96
CA PRO A 36 -1.40 -3.40 12.73
C PRO A 36 -1.62 -4.84 13.20
N TYR A 37 -0.59 -5.66 13.20
CA TYR A 37 -0.64 -7.05 13.67
C TYR A 37 -0.78 -7.18 15.20
N ILE A 38 -0.63 -6.08 15.94
CA ILE A 38 -0.82 -6.04 17.40
C ILE A 38 -2.22 -5.54 17.77
N SER A 39 -2.88 -4.78 16.90
CA SER A 39 -4.16 -4.16 17.18
C SER A 39 -5.12 -4.26 16.01
N GLU A 40 -6.21 -5.00 16.19
CA GLU A 40 -7.30 -5.10 15.21
C GLU A 40 -8.18 -3.84 15.12
N LYS A 41 -7.99 -2.87 16.02
CA LYS A 41 -8.83 -1.68 16.07
C LYS A 41 -8.25 -0.54 15.25
N PRO A 42 -9.09 0.23 14.53
CA PRO A 42 -8.65 1.43 13.87
C PRO A 42 -7.99 2.39 14.86
N MET A 43 -6.85 2.91 14.47
CA MET A 43 -6.09 3.86 15.28
C MET A 43 -6.58 5.29 15.06
N LYS A 44 -6.59 6.07 16.14
CA LYS A 44 -6.75 7.53 16.10
C LYS A 44 -5.41 8.18 16.40
N ILE A 45 -4.97 9.10 15.55
CA ILE A 45 -3.70 9.80 15.67
C ILE A 45 -3.95 11.28 15.95
N GLY A 46 -3.05 11.88 16.71
CA GLY A 46 -3.14 13.27 17.13
C GLY A 46 -4.32 13.52 18.05
N ASN A 47 -5.01 14.62 17.87
CA ASN A 47 -6.22 14.98 18.64
C ASN A 47 -7.46 14.16 18.24
N GLY A 48 -7.27 13.04 17.49
CA GLY A 48 -8.34 12.21 16.97
C GLY A 48 -8.86 12.64 15.60
N ASP A 49 -8.20 13.61 14.94
CA ASP A 49 -8.57 14.08 13.60
C ASP A 49 -8.26 13.04 12.53
N PHE A 50 -7.15 12.32 12.66
CA PHE A 50 -6.81 11.20 11.78
C PHE A 50 -7.34 9.88 12.33
N ARG A 51 -7.98 9.12 11.44
CA ARG A 51 -8.34 7.73 11.68
C ARG A 51 -7.61 6.86 10.67
N VAL A 52 -6.79 5.93 11.15
CA VAL A 52 -6.05 4.96 10.32
C VAL A 52 -6.60 3.57 10.57
N GLN A 53 -6.98 2.89 9.50
CA GLN A 53 -7.43 1.51 9.50
C GLN A 53 -6.52 0.70 8.59
N ALA A 54 -5.85 -0.29 9.16
CA ALA A 54 -5.07 -1.24 8.39
C ALA A 54 -5.96 -2.34 7.80
N PHE A 55 -5.55 -2.88 6.65
CA PHE A 55 -6.13 -4.05 6.02
C PHE A 55 -5.01 -4.90 5.41
N ASP A 56 -5.20 -6.21 5.41
CA ASP A 56 -4.21 -7.16 4.92
C ASP A 56 -4.04 -7.11 3.39
N LEU A 57 -2.80 -7.32 2.94
CA LEU A 57 -2.41 -7.40 1.53
C LEU A 57 -1.91 -8.81 1.20
N THR A 58 -2.68 -9.83 1.57
CA THR A 58 -2.39 -11.20 1.22
C THR A 58 -2.75 -11.50 -0.25
N THR A 59 -2.12 -12.51 -0.81
CA THR A 59 -2.51 -13.12 -2.09
C THR A 59 -3.91 -13.72 -2.04
N ILE A 60 -4.40 -14.23 -3.17
CA ILE A 60 -5.73 -14.85 -3.26
C ILE A 60 -5.86 -16.07 -2.34
N ASP A 61 -4.80 -16.85 -2.18
CA ASP A 61 -4.75 -18.01 -1.29
C ASP A 61 -4.55 -17.66 0.18
N GLY A 62 -4.41 -16.36 0.51
CA GLY A 62 -4.23 -15.87 1.87
C GLY A 62 -2.78 -15.89 2.37
N SER A 63 -1.81 -16.21 1.50
CA SER A 63 -0.40 -16.19 1.87
C SER A 63 0.18 -14.76 1.84
N TRP A 64 1.31 -14.58 2.51
CA TRP A 64 2.11 -13.37 2.47
C TRP A 64 3.19 -13.50 1.39
N THR A 65 3.45 -12.42 0.67
CA THR A 65 4.44 -12.41 -0.43
C THR A 65 5.84 -12.04 0.01
N HIS A 66 5.97 -11.46 1.19
CA HIS A 66 7.25 -11.05 1.76
C HIS A 66 7.63 -11.91 2.95
N THR A 67 8.92 -11.94 3.25
CA THR A 67 9.47 -12.67 4.39
C THR A 67 10.26 -11.70 5.28
N ASP A 68 10.35 -12.06 6.56
CA ASP A 68 11.22 -11.37 7.51
C ASP A 68 12.70 -11.76 7.32
N ALA A 69 13.57 -11.26 8.19
CA ALA A 69 15.02 -11.57 8.17
C ALA A 69 15.36 -13.06 8.35
N ASN A 70 14.43 -13.86 8.87
CA ASN A 70 14.59 -15.29 9.10
C ASN A 70 14.01 -16.12 7.95
N GLY A 71 13.41 -15.49 6.94
CA GLY A 71 12.73 -16.14 5.82
C GLY A 71 11.29 -16.58 6.14
N GLU A 72 10.74 -16.18 7.29
CA GLU A 72 9.35 -16.47 7.65
C GLU A 72 8.39 -15.49 7.00
N PRO A 73 7.18 -15.94 6.59
CA PRO A 73 6.18 -15.07 5.99
C PRO A 73 5.84 -13.86 6.87
N CYS A 74 5.88 -12.68 6.28
CA CYS A 74 5.73 -11.42 6.99
C CYS A 74 4.46 -10.68 6.57
N PRO A 75 3.62 -10.22 7.53
CA PRO A 75 2.41 -9.48 7.24
C PRO A 75 2.68 -8.15 6.53
N ILE A 76 1.92 -7.87 5.48
CA ILE A 76 1.93 -6.60 4.76
C ILE A 76 0.54 -5.99 4.82
N TYR A 77 0.49 -4.69 5.07
CA TYR A 77 -0.76 -3.97 5.25
C TYR A 77 -0.85 -2.76 4.33
N GLY A 78 -2.04 -2.55 3.81
CA GLY A 78 -2.47 -1.25 3.31
C GLY A 78 -3.19 -0.47 4.40
N PHE A 79 -3.31 0.84 4.21
CA PHE A 79 -3.92 1.73 5.18
C PHE A 79 -5.00 2.59 4.53
N LEU A 80 -6.17 2.61 5.14
CA LEU A 80 -7.20 3.60 4.88
C LEU A 80 -7.09 4.69 5.92
N ILE A 81 -6.70 5.88 5.47
CA ILE A 81 -6.49 7.07 6.29
C ILE A 81 -7.66 8.01 6.03
N THR A 82 -8.32 8.46 7.09
CA THR A 82 -9.46 9.37 7.00
C THR A 82 -9.20 10.63 7.84
N HIS A 83 -9.43 11.79 7.27
CA HIS A 83 -9.34 13.09 7.93
C HIS A 83 -10.34 14.06 7.30
N LYS A 84 -10.87 15.00 8.08
CA LYS A 84 -11.90 15.95 7.63
C LYS A 84 -11.47 16.82 6.43
N GLU A 85 -10.21 17.18 6.34
CA GLU A 85 -9.69 18.06 5.29
C GLU A 85 -9.26 17.32 4.03
N ILE A 86 -8.74 16.10 4.15
CA ILE A 86 -8.28 15.30 3.00
C ILE A 86 -9.32 14.29 2.53
N GLY A 87 -10.35 14.02 3.34
CA GLY A 87 -11.28 12.93 3.07
C GLY A 87 -10.68 11.56 3.35
N ARG A 88 -10.77 10.65 2.40
CA ARG A 88 -10.32 9.25 2.51
C ARG A 88 -9.15 9.01 1.58
N MET A 89 -8.02 8.58 2.12
CA MET A 89 -6.82 8.25 1.39
C MET A 89 -6.46 6.78 1.58
N LEU A 90 -6.14 6.09 0.50
CA LEU A 90 -5.51 4.78 0.51
C LEU A 90 -4.00 4.92 0.39
N TYR A 91 -3.26 4.21 1.23
CA TYR A 91 -1.82 4.01 1.13
C TYR A 91 -1.54 2.52 1.02
N ILE A 92 -1.01 2.08 -0.10
CA ILE A 92 -0.80 0.67 -0.44
C ILE A 92 0.54 0.53 -1.15
N THR A 93 1.44 -0.31 -0.62
CA THR A 93 2.73 -0.65 -1.24
C THR A 93 3.00 -2.14 -1.12
N ASP A 94 3.93 -2.66 -1.92
CA ASP A 94 4.51 -4.01 -1.77
C ASP A 94 3.51 -5.16 -1.73
N CYS A 95 2.60 -5.15 -2.68
CA CYS A 95 1.65 -6.24 -2.85
C CYS A 95 1.55 -6.68 -4.31
N GLU A 96 1.26 -7.95 -4.52
CA GLU A 96 0.97 -8.51 -5.84
C GLU A 96 -0.44 -8.16 -6.32
N LEU A 97 -1.39 -8.14 -5.37
CA LEU A 97 -2.81 -7.97 -5.63
C LEU A 97 -3.50 -7.25 -4.47
N ILE A 98 -4.55 -6.49 -4.80
CA ILE A 98 -5.42 -5.85 -3.81
C ILE A 98 -6.82 -6.44 -3.98
N LYS A 99 -7.22 -7.32 -3.07
CA LYS A 99 -8.54 -8.00 -3.08
C LYS A 99 -9.68 -7.12 -2.57
N TRP A 100 -9.35 -6.02 -1.91
CA TRP A 100 -10.32 -5.14 -1.28
C TRP A 100 -10.91 -4.13 -2.25
N LYS A 101 -12.18 -3.79 -2.04
CA LYS A 101 -12.87 -2.71 -2.74
C LYS A 101 -13.29 -1.63 -1.74
N PHE A 102 -13.03 -0.39 -2.10
CA PHE A 102 -13.30 0.77 -1.26
C PHE A 102 -14.29 1.70 -1.95
N LYS A 103 -14.99 2.52 -1.14
CA LYS A 103 -15.95 3.52 -1.64
C LYS A 103 -15.48 4.92 -1.26
N ASP A 104 -15.83 5.89 -2.08
CA ASP A 104 -15.66 7.33 -1.81
C ASP A 104 -14.20 7.68 -1.43
N ILE A 105 -13.25 7.17 -2.18
CA ILE A 105 -11.83 7.47 -2.00
C ILE A 105 -11.50 8.78 -2.70
N ASN A 106 -10.83 9.69 -1.96
CA ASN A 106 -10.36 10.97 -2.50
C ASN A 106 -8.94 10.89 -3.04
N HIS A 107 -8.08 10.09 -2.40
CA HIS A 107 -6.68 9.99 -2.78
C HIS A 107 -6.20 8.54 -2.71
N ILE A 108 -5.39 8.15 -3.68
CA ILE A 108 -4.72 6.84 -3.73
C ILE A 108 -3.23 7.08 -3.84
N LEU A 109 -2.46 6.62 -2.86
CA LEU A 109 -1.00 6.47 -2.94
C LEU A 109 -0.71 4.98 -3.09
N LEU A 110 -0.22 4.59 -4.27
CA LEU A 110 -0.17 3.20 -4.70
C LEU A 110 1.24 2.81 -5.17
N GLY A 111 1.80 1.76 -4.58
CA GLY A 111 3.01 1.13 -5.09
C GLY A 111 2.73 0.45 -6.44
N VAL A 112 3.40 0.93 -7.49
CA VAL A 112 3.30 0.38 -8.85
C VAL A 112 4.71 0.14 -9.35
N ASN A 113 5.12 -1.11 -9.41
CA ASN A 113 6.54 -1.41 -9.55
C ASN A 113 6.97 -1.65 -11.00
N TYR A 114 6.18 -2.38 -11.79
CA TYR A 114 6.66 -2.87 -13.08
C TYR A 114 5.59 -2.87 -14.18
N ASP A 115 6.09 -2.85 -15.42
CA ASP A 115 5.36 -3.24 -16.62
C ASP A 115 5.78 -4.64 -17.05
N LYS A 116 4.83 -5.51 -17.33
CA LYS A 116 5.07 -6.90 -17.76
C LYS A 116 5.88 -6.98 -19.05
N ASP A 117 5.76 -5.96 -19.90
CA ASP A 117 6.43 -5.89 -21.19
C ASP A 117 7.91 -5.49 -21.07
N LEU A 118 8.31 -4.90 -19.93
CA LEU A 118 9.69 -4.47 -19.66
C LEU A 118 10.51 -5.50 -18.86
N ILE A 119 9.88 -6.58 -18.40
CA ILE A 119 10.58 -7.59 -17.60
C ILE A 119 11.46 -8.47 -18.46
N ASP A 120 12.73 -8.57 -18.08
CA ASP A 120 13.67 -9.56 -18.61
C ASP A 120 13.23 -10.98 -18.19
N ARG A 121 12.64 -11.71 -19.13
CA ARG A 121 12.13 -13.07 -18.92
C ARG A 121 13.24 -14.13 -18.90
N ASP A 122 14.42 -13.82 -19.34
CA ASP A 122 15.56 -14.75 -19.34
C ASP A 122 16.09 -14.96 -17.91
N ASN A 123 15.84 -14.01 -17.00
CA ASN A 123 16.14 -14.14 -15.57
C ASN A 123 14.93 -14.56 -14.74
N ILE A 124 14.58 -15.85 -14.78
CA ILE A 124 13.38 -16.41 -14.16
C ILE A 124 13.30 -16.12 -12.65
N GLY A 125 14.42 -16.18 -11.94
CA GLY A 125 14.44 -15.93 -10.48
C GLY A 125 14.06 -14.49 -10.13
N LYS A 126 14.61 -13.52 -10.85
CA LYS A 126 14.32 -12.10 -10.69
C LYS A 126 12.87 -11.79 -11.11
N ALA A 127 12.43 -12.34 -12.23
CA ALA A 127 11.06 -12.18 -12.72
C ALA A 127 10.03 -12.68 -11.70
N ASN A 128 10.23 -13.88 -11.14
CA ASN A 128 9.32 -14.45 -10.15
C ASN A 128 9.25 -13.61 -8.86
N HIS A 129 10.37 -13.05 -8.39
CA HIS A 129 10.40 -12.17 -7.24
C HIS A 129 9.57 -10.90 -7.49
N VAL A 130 9.75 -10.27 -8.65
CA VAL A 130 8.99 -9.08 -9.05
C VAL A 130 7.50 -9.38 -9.14
N PHE A 131 7.10 -10.49 -9.76
CA PHE A 131 5.69 -10.86 -9.94
C PHE A 131 4.97 -11.13 -8.63
N ARG A 132 5.64 -11.75 -7.65
CA ARG A 132 5.01 -12.12 -6.38
C ARG A 132 5.00 -11.02 -5.34
N GLY A 133 5.96 -10.11 -5.39
CA GLY A 133 6.11 -9.08 -4.36
C GLY A 133 5.49 -7.74 -4.70
N HIS A 134 5.19 -7.49 -5.98
CA HIS A 134 4.89 -6.15 -6.44
C HIS A 134 3.72 -6.08 -7.43
N LEU A 135 3.08 -4.91 -7.49
CA LEU A 135 1.95 -4.64 -8.36
C LEU A 135 2.42 -4.17 -9.74
N SER A 136 1.88 -4.77 -10.80
CA SER A 136 2.08 -4.29 -12.17
C SER A 136 1.23 -3.06 -12.45
N ILE A 137 1.62 -2.27 -13.45
CA ILE A 137 0.82 -1.13 -13.90
C ILE A 137 -0.57 -1.54 -14.35
N ASP A 138 -0.73 -2.69 -15.01
CA ASP A 138 -2.03 -3.16 -15.49
C ASP A 138 -2.95 -3.49 -14.31
N THR A 139 -2.44 -4.25 -13.32
CA THR A 139 -3.20 -4.60 -12.11
C THR A 139 -3.54 -3.34 -11.28
N ALA A 140 -2.62 -2.36 -11.23
CA ALA A 140 -2.86 -1.07 -10.60
C ALA A 140 -3.98 -0.29 -11.29
N CYS A 141 -4.00 -0.27 -12.62
CA CYS A 141 -5.07 0.35 -13.40
C CYS A 141 -6.42 -0.31 -13.14
N ASP A 142 -6.47 -1.65 -13.10
CA ASP A 142 -7.70 -2.39 -12.79
C ASP A 142 -8.20 -2.08 -11.38
N PHE A 143 -7.30 -2.00 -10.40
CA PHE A 143 -7.64 -1.60 -9.04
C PHE A 143 -8.22 -0.18 -8.98
N VAL A 144 -7.58 0.80 -9.60
CA VAL A 144 -8.07 2.19 -9.61
C VAL A 144 -9.42 2.27 -10.30
N LYS A 145 -9.60 1.61 -11.44
CA LYS A 145 -10.87 1.54 -12.16
C LYS A 145 -11.99 0.93 -11.31
N ALA A 146 -11.70 -0.15 -10.56
CA ALA A 146 -12.67 -0.81 -9.70
C ALA A 146 -13.07 0.00 -8.45
N ASN A 147 -12.22 0.96 -8.04
CA ASN A 147 -12.42 1.82 -6.88
C ASN A 147 -12.69 3.29 -7.26
N TYR A 148 -12.88 3.55 -8.54
CA TYR A 148 -13.21 4.89 -9.02
C TYR A 148 -14.56 5.37 -8.45
N SER A 149 -14.59 6.63 -8.08
CA SER A 149 -15.79 7.40 -7.79
C SER A 149 -15.53 8.86 -8.14
N ASP A 150 -16.57 9.65 -8.26
CA ASP A 150 -16.46 11.10 -8.56
C ASP A 150 -15.70 11.87 -7.47
N SER A 151 -15.51 11.25 -6.29
CA SER A 151 -14.69 11.81 -5.21
C SER A 151 -13.19 11.69 -5.45
N LEU A 152 -12.73 10.86 -6.40
CA LEU A 152 -11.32 10.61 -6.63
C LEU A 152 -10.63 11.83 -7.25
N GLN A 153 -9.63 12.35 -6.55
CA GLN A 153 -8.92 13.57 -6.95
C GLN A 153 -7.47 13.32 -7.31
N ASN A 154 -6.81 12.40 -6.63
CA ASN A 154 -5.39 12.14 -6.87
C ASN A 154 -5.10 10.63 -6.86
N VAL A 155 -4.31 10.21 -7.84
CA VAL A 155 -3.64 8.91 -7.87
C VAL A 155 -2.14 9.17 -7.98
N ILE A 156 -1.41 8.88 -6.92
CA ILE A 156 0.04 9.07 -6.85
C ILE A 156 0.68 7.68 -6.82
N MET A 157 1.40 7.36 -7.88
CA MET A 157 2.13 6.10 -7.98
C MET A 157 3.51 6.24 -7.31
N CYS A 158 3.93 5.24 -6.58
CA CYS A 158 5.23 5.17 -5.94
C CYS A 158 5.86 3.79 -6.11
N HIS A 159 7.07 3.60 -5.60
CA HIS A 159 7.77 2.31 -5.62
C HIS A 159 8.08 1.77 -7.04
N LEU A 160 8.33 2.64 -8.00
CA LEU A 160 8.65 2.26 -9.37
C LEU A 160 10.02 1.58 -9.44
N SER A 161 10.12 0.48 -10.18
CA SER A 161 11.38 -0.18 -10.49
C SER A 161 12.22 0.68 -11.43
N SER A 162 13.50 0.85 -11.15
CA SER A 162 14.41 1.55 -12.06
C SER A 162 14.66 0.82 -13.39
N GLU A 163 14.39 -0.49 -13.44
CA GLU A 163 14.68 -1.33 -14.61
C GLU A 163 13.43 -1.73 -15.37
N ASN A 164 12.30 -1.89 -14.65
CA ASN A 164 11.09 -2.51 -15.17
C ASN A 164 9.90 -1.54 -15.23
N SER A 165 10.15 -0.23 -15.15
CA SER A 165 9.09 0.78 -15.23
C SER A 165 9.47 1.92 -16.15
N ASP A 166 8.46 2.54 -16.73
CA ASP A 166 8.57 3.79 -17.47
C ASP A 166 7.55 4.78 -16.89
N ARG A 167 8.06 5.85 -16.30
CA ARG A 167 7.27 6.86 -15.58
C ARG A 167 6.17 7.46 -16.44
N ASP A 168 6.50 7.89 -17.64
CA ASP A 168 5.59 8.62 -18.50
C ASP A 168 4.53 7.68 -19.08
N SER A 169 4.92 6.46 -19.45
CA SER A 169 4.00 5.40 -19.85
C SER A 169 3.03 5.05 -18.71
N PHE A 170 3.50 4.97 -17.46
CA PHE A 170 2.65 4.68 -16.31
C PHE A 170 1.63 5.79 -16.06
N ILE A 171 2.03 7.05 -16.15
CA ILE A 171 1.12 8.20 -16.04
C ILE A 171 0.06 8.15 -17.15
N GLU A 172 0.43 7.87 -18.40
CA GLU A 172 -0.50 7.77 -19.50
C GLU A 172 -1.51 6.62 -19.33
N LYS A 173 -1.03 5.43 -18.93
CA LYS A 173 -1.91 4.28 -18.67
C LYS A 173 -2.89 4.59 -17.54
N MET A 174 -2.41 5.14 -16.43
CA MET A 174 -3.23 5.45 -15.26
C MET A 174 -4.25 6.54 -15.52
N LYS A 175 -3.92 7.58 -16.27
CA LYS A 175 -4.87 8.65 -16.67
C LYS A 175 -6.10 8.14 -17.42
N LYS A 176 -5.97 7.06 -18.19
CA LYS A 176 -7.08 6.46 -18.93
C LYS A 176 -8.15 5.86 -18.02
N VAL A 177 -7.78 5.46 -16.80
CA VAL A 177 -8.70 4.82 -15.84
C VAL A 177 -9.06 5.72 -14.65
N ALA A 178 -8.28 6.75 -14.39
CA ALA A 178 -8.50 7.69 -13.28
C ALA A 178 -9.54 8.78 -13.57
N CYS A 179 -10.12 8.80 -14.78
CA CYS A 179 -11.31 9.59 -15.16
C CYS A 179 -11.27 11.08 -14.71
N GLY A 180 -10.15 11.77 -14.95
CA GLY A 180 -10.01 13.20 -14.62
C GLY A 180 -9.35 13.50 -13.28
N ALA A 181 -9.09 12.48 -12.43
CA ALA A 181 -8.25 12.66 -11.25
C ALA A 181 -6.83 13.07 -11.67
N ASN A 182 -6.14 13.80 -10.80
CA ASN A 182 -4.73 14.12 -10.99
C ASN A 182 -3.88 12.85 -10.83
N VAL A 183 -3.08 12.53 -11.84
CA VAL A 183 -2.19 11.35 -11.85
C VAL A 183 -0.75 11.79 -11.86
N ASP A 184 0.04 11.27 -10.93
CA ASP A 184 1.44 11.60 -10.79
C ASP A 184 2.26 10.42 -10.26
N VAL A 185 3.60 10.59 -10.28
CA VAL A 185 4.56 9.66 -9.68
C VAL A 185 5.30 10.35 -8.55
N ALA A 186 5.44 9.66 -7.43
CA ALA A 186 6.17 10.15 -6.26
C ALA A 186 7.68 10.25 -6.58
N GLU A 187 8.23 11.43 -6.37
CA GLU A 187 9.63 11.75 -6.57
C GLU A 187 10.22 12.36 -5.30
N ARG A 188 11.55 12.24 -5.12
CA ARG A 188 12.22 12.83 -3.99
C ARG A 188 12.03 14.36 -3.99
N ASN A 189 11.67 14.91 -2.83
CA ASN A 189 11.42 16.34 -2.61
C ASN A 189 10.22 16.93 -3.38
N LYS A 190 9.35 16.10 -3.93
CA LYS A 190 8.09 16.54 -4.50
C LYS A 190 6.99 16.53 -3.45
N GLU A 191 6.18 17.56 -3.42
CA GLU A 191 5.09 17.74 -2.47
C GLU A 191 3.74 17.76 -3.19
N TRP A 192 2.73 17.20 -2.54
CA TRP A 192 1.34 17.24 -3.00
C TRP A 192 0.45 17.79 -1.91
N VAL A 193 -0.40 18.73 -2.27
CA VAL A 193 -1.44 19.22 -1.38
C VAL A 193 -2.69 18.36 -1.57
N LEU A 194 -3.00 17.55 -0.56
CA LEU A 194 -4.20 16.72 -0.55
C LEU A 194 -5.34 17.48 0.14
N LYS A 195 -6.46 17.65 -0.56
CA LYS A 195 -7.67 18.27 -0.01
C LYS A 195 -8.87 17.42 -0.40
N LYS A 196 -9.85 17.29 0.48
CA LYS A 196 -11.17 16.82 0.11
C LYS A 196 -11.77 17.86 -0.85
N GLY A 197 -12.22 17.44 -2.02
CA GLY A 197 -12.89 18.34 -2.96
C GLY A 197 -14.12 18.97 -2.31
N ASP A 198 -14.49 20.13 -2.81
CA ASP A 198 -15.76 20.73 -2.45
C ASP A 198 -16.88 19.75 -2.79
N GLU A 199 -17.75 19.48 -1.82
CA GLU A 199 -18.95 18.69 -2.10
C GLU A 199 -19.75 19.44 -3.15
N CYS A 200 -20.02 18.76 -4.28
CA CYS A 200 -20.90 19.32 -5.29
C CYS A 200 -22.24 19.63 -4.60
N PRO A 201 -22.70 20.89 -4.59
CA PRO A 201 -23.91 21.25 -3.83
C PRO A 201 -25.23 20.76 -4.48
N PHE A 202 -25.13 19.83 -5.45
CA PHE A 202 -26.28 19.29 -6.17
C PHE A 202 -26.30 17.76 -6.14
#